data_4dff5f3699283ad65fc9dc97a214302b
#
_entry.id   4dff5f3699283ad65fc9dc97a214302b
#
_cell.length_a   1.000
_cell.length_b   1.000
_cell.length_c   1.000
_cell.angle_alpha   90.00
_cell.angle_beta   90.00
_cell.angle_gamma   90.00
#
_symmetry.space_group_name_H-M   'P 1'
#
loop_
_entity.id
_entity.type
_entity.pdbx_description
1 polymer ?
#
loop_
_entity_poly.entity_id
_entity_poly.type
_entity_poly.pdbx_seq_one_letter_code
_entity_poly.pdbx_strand_id
1 'polypeptide(L)'
;MQLHTLHTSEKGPVILWGMYEFRERELLNTYETIKRLTGDCDYTLIAFEVTDWNCEFSPWKSKEVDASFGGEASHTLAVLRNEYLPQIREQYGKERSIYLMGYSLAGLFALWAMCETDVFAGAGSCSGSLWYPQFVPYLTEHLNEISGKRIYISLGGKEANTKDQLMSTIADRTRETVELLKQCCDVKYELNPGGHFADPGKRLAKAVRFITGETR
;
A
#
# COMPACT_ATOMS: atom_id res chain seq x y z
N MET A 1 -4.42 -4.01 16.69
CA MET A 1 -4.87 -3.92 15.27
C MET A 1 -6.33 -4.33 15.19
N GLN A 2 -7.16 -3.65 14.42
CA GLN A 2 -8.58 -3.95 14.22
C GLN A 2 -8.89 -4.01 12.72
N LEU A 3 -9.85 -4.87 12.31
CA LEU A 3 -10.30 -4.97 10.92
C LEU A 3 -11.69 -4.36 10.75
N HIS A 4 -11.89 -3.66 9.61
CA HIS A 4 -13.18 -3.07 9.22
C HIS A 4 -13.51 -3.47 7.79
N THR A 5 -14.53 -4.29 7.60
CA THR A 5 -15.02 -4.63 6.26
C THR A 5 -15.85 -3.47 5.70
N LEU A 6 -15.35 -2.85 4.63
CA LEU A 6 -15.95 -1.68 4.00
C LEU A 6 -16.79 -2.03 2.77
N HIS A 7 -16.35 -3.05 2.03
CA HIS A 7 -17.01 -3.52 0.81
C HIS A 7 -16.86 -5.03 0.69
N THR A 8 -17.90 -5.70 0.22
CA THR A 8 -17.90 -7.13 -0.04
C THR A 8 -18.41 -7.45 -1.43
N SER A 9 -17.72 -8.37 -2.11
CA SER A 9 -18.19 -9.03 -3.31
C SER A 9 -17.93 -10.53 -3.19
N GLU A 10 -18.74 -11.36 -3.83
CA GLU A 10 -18.51 -12.80 -3.90
C GLU A 10 -17.34 -13.17 -4.81
N LYS A 11 -16.93 -12.25 -5.67
CA LYS A 11 -15.88 -12.43 -6.67
C LYS A 11 -14.75 -11.43 -6.51
N GLY A 12 -13.70 -11.59 -7.34
CA GLY A 12 -12.56 -10.68 -7.36
C GLY A 12 -11.61 -10.85 -6.17
N PRO A 13 -10.59 -10.01 -6.07
CA PRO A 13 -9.59 -10.07 -5.01
C PRO A 13 -10.12 -9.56 -3.66
N VAL A 14 -9.43 -9.93 -2.59
CA VAL A 14 -9.53 -9.27 -1.29
C VAL A 14 -8.41 -8.25 -1.20
N ILE A 15 -8.73 -7.01 -0.86
CA ILE A 15 -7.77 -5.91 -0.72
C ILE A 15 -7.72 -5.48 0.74
N LEU A 16 -6.56 -5.60 1.35
CA LEU A 16 -6.29 -5.13 2.71
C LEU A 16 -5.72 -3.71 2.63
N TRP A 17 -6.41 -2.76 3.21
CA TRP A 17 -6.01 -1.35 3.20
C TRP A 17 -5.48 -0.92 4.57
N GLY A 18 -4.17 -0.62 4.65
CA GLY A 18 -3.52 -0.14 5.86
C GLY A 18 -3.89 1.30 6.20
N MET A 19 -4.32 1.52 7.44
CA MET A 19 -4.81 2.80 7.94
C MET A 19 -4.27 3.14 9.32
N TYR A 20 -4.26 4.44 9.63
CA TYR A 20 -4.05 4.95 10.97
C TYR A 20 -5.35 4.96 11.76
N GLU A 21 -5.22 4.98 13.07
CA GLU A 21 -6.32 5.05 14.04
C GLU A 21 -7.53 5.85 13.54
N PHE A 22 -8.67 5.21 13.67
CA PHE A 22 -9.88 5.47 12.97
C PHE A 22 -10.47 6.86 13.25
N ARG A 23 -10.41 7.73 12.28
CA ARG A 23 -11.34 8.86 12.17
C ARG A 23 -12.47 8.45 11.24
N GLU A 24 -13.52 7.86 11.79
CA GLU A 24 -14.65 7.26 11.08
C GLU A 24 -15.12 8.09 9.88
N ARG A 25 -15.25 9.40 10.04
CA ARG A 25 -15.69 10.31 8.98
C ARG A 25 -14.71 10.41 7.80
N GLU A 26 -13.40 10.42 8.07
CA GLU A 26 -12.38 10.51 7.00
C GLU A 26 -12.28 9.20 6.22
N LEU A 27 -12.38 8.08 6.91
CA LEU A 27 -12.45 6.77 6.28
C LEU A 27 -13.67 6.67 5.38
N LEU A 28 -14.86 6.94 5.90
CA LEU A 28 -16.10 6.82 5.15
C LEU A 28 -16.07 7.73 3.90
N ASN A 29 -15.58 8.95 4.00
CA ASN A 29 -15.44 9.85 2.86
C ASN A 29 -14.46 9.30 1.80
N THR A 30 -13.34 8.72 2.24
CA THR A 30 -12.35 8.12 1.35
C THR A 30 -12.93 6.87 0.69
N TYR A 31 -13.57 6.01 1.46
CA TYR A 31 -14.25 4.81 0.98
C TYR A 31 -15.36 5.13 -0.02
N GLU A 32 -16.24 6.10 0.26
CA GLU A 32 -17.29 6.53 -0.68
C GLU A 32 -16.69 7.03 -2.01
N THR A 33 -15.54 7.69 -1.96
CA THR A 33 -14.81 8.09 -3.18
C THR A 33 -14.29 6.86 -3.94
N ILE A 34 -13.70 5.89 -3.24
CA ILE A 34 -13.25 4.63 -3.84
C ILE A 34 -14.45 3.93 -4.49
N LYS A 35 -15.50 3.67 -3.75
CA LYS A 35 -16.72 2.99 -4.21
C LYS A 35 -17.31 3.64 -5.45
N ARG A 36 -17.48 4.95 -5.43
CA ARG A 36 -18.02 5.71 -6.58
C ARG A 36 -17.15 5.60 -7.83
N LEU A 37 -15.82 5.56 -7.68
CA LEU A 37 -14.88 5.55 -8.80
C LEU A 37 -14.52 4.14 -9.28
N THR A 38 -14.75 3.12 -8.46
CA THR A 38 -14.55 1.72 -8.86
C THR A 38 -15.81 1.10 -9.50
N GLY A 39 -16.99 1.71 -9.26
CA GLY A 39 -18.24 1.29 -9.90
C GLY A 39 -18.55 -0.19 -9.65
N ASP A 40 -18.68 -0.95 -10.74
CA ASP A 40 -19.05 -2.37 -10.73
C ASP A 40 -17.85 -3.32 -10.60
N CYS A 41 -16.68 -2.83 -10.19
CA CYS A 41 -15.52 -3.70 -9.94
C CYS A 41 -15.85 -4.73 -8.84
N ASP A 42 -15.52 -6.00 -9.10
CA ASP A 42 -15.64 -7.07 -8.11
C ASP A 42 -14.42 -7.11 -7.20
N TYR A 43 -14.56 -6.73 -5.93
CA TYR A 43 -13.52 -6.83 -4.88
C TYR A 43 -14.14 -6.86 -3.49
N THR A 44 -13.40 -7.33 -2.52
CA THR A 44 -13.68 -7.13 -1.10
C THR A 44 -12.62 -6.19 -0.53
N LEU A 45 -13.05 -5.12 0.17
CA LEU A 45 -12.15 -4.14 0.80
C LEU A 45 -12.25 -4.23 2.31
N ILE A 46 -11.13 -4.52 2.95
CA ILE A 46 -11.00 -4.62 4.40
C ILE A 46 -9.91 -3.63 4.84
N ALA A 47 -10.27 -2.64 5.63
CA ALA A 47 -9.29 -1.79 6.28
C ALA A 47 -8.73 -2.48 7.53
N PHE A 48 -7.42 -2.39 7.75
CA PHE A 48 -6.77 -2.74 9.00
C PHE A 48 -6.12 -1.51 9.61
N GLU A 49 -6.28 -1.38 10.91
CA GLU A 49 -5.93 -0.19 11.66
C GLU A 49 -4.70 -0.43 12.52
N VAL A 50 -3.75 0.52 12.46
CA VAL A 50 -2.61 0.59 13.37
C VAL A 50 -2.78 1.77 14.33
N THR A 51 -2.20 1.67 15.51
CA THR A 51 -2.29 2.69 16.57
C THR A 51 -1.06 3.59 16.63
N ASP A 52 0.08 3.11 16.15
CA ASP A 52 1.31 3.88 16.00
C ASP A 52 1.77 3.84 14.53
N TRP A 53 1.31 4.84 13.77
CA TRP A 53 1.54 4.94 12.33
C TRP A 53 3.00 4.82 11.92
N ASN A 54 3.87 5.59 12.59
CA ASN A 54 5.28 5.63 12.23
C ASN A 54 6.01 4.35 12.66
N CYS A 55 5.68 3.82 13.81
CA CYS A 55 6.30 2.63 14.36
C CYS A 55 5.88 1.37 13.59
N GLU A 56 4.56 1.16 13.44
CA GLU A 56 3.98 -0.07 12.94
C GLU A 56 4.05 -0.24 11.41
N PHE A 57 4.28 0.86 10.64
CA PHE A 57 4.45 0.78 9.18
C PHE A 57 5.89 1.01 8.70
N SER A 58 6.82 1.40 9.56
CA SER A 58 8.22 1.53 9.15
C SER A 58 8.93 0.17 9.17
N PRO A 59 9.67 -0.18 8.10
CA PRO A 59 10.35 -1.49 7.99
C PRO A 59 11.45 -1.71 9.03
N TRP A 60 12.16 -0.66 9.39
CA TRP A 60 13.29 -0.65 10.33
C TRP A 60 13.49 0.73 10.94
N LYS A 61 14.30 0.80 11.99
CA LYS A 61 14.77 2.08 12.56
C LYS A 61 15.87 2.68 11.69
N SER A 62 15.85 4.00 11.53
CA SER A 62 16.94 4.72 10.86
C SER A 62 17.31 5.98 11.66
N LYS A 63 18.59 6.32 11.66
CA LYS A 63 19.09 7.57 12.26
C LYS A 63 18.78 8.81 11.40
N GLU A 64 18.33 8.59 10.17
CA GLU A 64 18.01 9.64 9.20
C GLU A 64 16.56 10.13 9.34
N VAL A 65 15.73 9.43 10.10
CA VAL A 65 14.33 9.81 10.41
C VAL A 65 14.14 9.99 11.90
N ASP A 66 12.99 10.57 12.26
CA ASP A 66 12.61 10.76 13.66
C ASP A 66 12.53 9.43 14.42
N ALA A 67 12.78 9.46 15.74
CA ALA A 67 12.79 8.28 16.60
C ALA A 67 11.41 7.58 16.69
N SER A 68 10.31 8.26 16.32
CA SER A 68 8.97 7.67 16.25
C SER A 68 8.85 6.57 15.18
N PHE A 69 9.75 6.54 14.19
CA PHE A 69 9.81 5.43 13.22
C PHE A 69 10.44 4.21 13.87
N GLY A 70 9.60 3.45 14.60
CA GLY A 70 10.03 2.36 15.49
C GLY A 70 10.53 1.10 14.77
N GLY A 71 10.20 0.90 13.47
CA GLY A 71 10.67 -0.24 12.69
C GLY A 71 9.96 -1.55 13.01
N GLU A 72 8.67 -1.50 13.33
CA GLU A 72 7.88 -2.67 13.74
C GLU A 72 6.96 -3.23 12.63
N ALA A 73 7.19 -2.87 11.37
CA ALA A 73 6.43 -3.41 10.24
C ALA A 73 6.42 -4.93 10.20
N SER A 74 7.50 -5.59 10.63
CA SER A 74 7.57 -7.05 10.74
C SER A 74 6.56 -7.64 11.73
N HIS A 75 6.32 -6.96 12.85
CA HIS A 75 5.27 -7.34 13.81
C HIS A 75 3.87 -7.16 13.19
N THR A 76 3.61 -6.02 12.55
CA THR A 76 2.35 -5.75 11.85
C THR A 76 2.08 -6.82 10.78
N LEU A 77 3.08 -7.17 9.99
CA LEU A 77 2.97 -8.23 8.98
C LEU A 77 2.70 -9.60 9.60
N ALA A 78 3.38 -9.92 10.72
CA ALA A 78 3.17 -11.19 11.43
C ALA A 78 1.75 -11.33 11.96
N VAL A 79 1.17 -10.26 12.54
CA VAL A 79 -0.24 -10.24 12.98
C VAL A 79 -1.19 -10.44 11.79
N LEU A 80 -0.97 -9.73 10.69
CA LEU A 80 -1.77 -9.92 9.46
C LEU A 80 -1.71 -11.37 8.98
N ARG A 81 -0.51 -11.95 8.88
CA ARG A 81 -0.32 -13.32 8.36
C ARG A 81 -0.89 -14.41 9.25
N ASN A 82 -0.65 -14.30 10.56
CA ASN A 82 -0.89 -15.41 11.48
C ASN A 82 -2.29 -15.36 12.11
N GLU A 83 -2.87 -14.17 12.25
CA GLU A 83 -4.15 -13.99 12.91
C GLU A 83 -5.28 -13.66 11.93
N TYR A 84 -5.07 -12.68 11.03
CA TYR A 84 -6.16 -12.17 10.18
C TYR A 84 -6.31 -12.91 8.86
N LEU A 85 -5.22 -13.23 8.16
CA LEU A 85 -5.33 -13.91 6.86
C LEU A 85 -6.04 -15.27 6.93
N PRO A 86 -5.85 -16.11 7.96
CA PRO A 86 -6.62 -17.33 8.08
C PRO A 86 -8.13 -17.08 8.17
N GLN A 87 -8.56 -16.11 8.99
CA GLN A 87 -9.97 -15.73 9.15
C GLN A 87 -10.55 -15.15 7.84
N ILE A 88 -9.81 -14.30 7.16
CA ILE A 88 -10.19 -13.70 5.87
C ILE A 88 -10.37 -14.80 4.81
N ARG A 89 -9.46 -15.76 4.73
CA ARG A 89 -9.56 -16.89 3.80
C ARG A 89 -10.74 -17.81 4.12
N GLU A 90 -11.03 -18.02 5.38
CA GLU A 90 -12.21 -18.80 5.81
C GLU A 90 -13.51 -18.07 5.42
N GLN A 91 -13.58 -16.76 5.66
CA GLN A 91 -14.80 -15.97 5.43
C GLN A 91 -15.07 -15.66 3.96
N TYR A 92 -14.02 -15.35 3.19
CA TYR A 92 -14.18 -14.82 1.81
C TYR A 92 -13.74 -15.80 0.72
N GLY A 93 -13.16 -16.95 1.09
CA GLY A 93 -12.72 -17.98 0.15
C GLY A 93 -11.19 -18.10 0.07
N LYS A 94 -10.71 -19.34 0.16
CA LYS A 94 -9.27 -19.68 0.22
C LYS A 94 -8.52 -19.38 -1.07
N GLU A 95 -9.21 -19.45 -2.20
CA GLU A 95 -8.64 -19.30 -3.55
C GLU A 95 -8.58 -17.84 -4.02
N ARG A 96 -9.17 -16.91 -3.26
CA ARG A 96 -9.16 -15.49 -3.65
C ARG A 96 -7.77 -14.89 -3.44
N SER A 97 -7.29 -14.20 -4.46
CA SER A 97 -6.05 -13.43 -4.38
C SER A 97 -6.18 -12.31 -3.34
N ILE A 98 -5.15 -12.13 -2.53
CA ILE A 98 -5.11 -11.08 -1.50
C ILE A 98 -4.06 -10.05 -1.90
N TYR A 99 -4.42 -8.77 -1.81
CA TYR A 99 -3.55 -7.63 -2.09
C TYR A 99 -3.41 -6.75 -0.86
N LEU A 100 -2.25 -6.11 -0.71
CA LEU A 100 -2.06 -5.02 0.24
C LEU A 100 -2.19 -3.67 -0.47
N MET A 101 -2.82 -2.70 0.17
CA MET A 101 -2.92 -1.33 -0.35
C MET A 101 -2.67 -0.34 0.79
N GLY A 102 -2.01 0.77 0.47
CA GLY A 102 -1.79 1.82 1.45
C GLY A 102 -1.46 3.17 0.83
N TYR A 103 -1.59 4.19 1.65
CA TYR A 103 -1.20 5.56 1.34
C TYR A 103 -0.01 5.96 2.19
N SER A 104 0.92 6.76 1.66
CA SER A 104 2.06 7.26 2.42
C SER A 104 2.90 6.11 3.02
N LEU A 105 3.12 6.09 4.34
CA LEU A 105 3.91 5.05 5.00
C LEU A 105 3.26 3.66 4.88
N ALA A 106 1.92 3.56 4.88
CA ALA A 106 1.23 2.31 4.59
C ALA A 106 1.45 1.83 3.14
N GLY A 107 1.71 2.75 2.19
CA GLY A 107 2.10 2.42 0.82
C GLY A 107 3.53 1.87 0.73
N LEU A 108 4.45 2.36 1.56
CA LEU A 108 5.79 1.78 1.75
C LEU A 108 5.67 0.37 2.34
N PHE A 109 4.92 0.22 3.43
CA PHE A 109 4.65 -1.06 4.07
C PHE A 109 4.10 -2.09 3.08
N ALA A 110 3.15 -1.69 2.22
CA ALA A 110 2.58 -2.59 1.23
C ALA A 110 3.63 -3.14 0.25
N LEU A 111 4.58 -2.31 -0.21
CA LEU A 111 5.67 -2.79 -1.08
C LEU A 111 6.71 -3.62 -0.32
N TRP A 112 7.10 -3.17 0.87
CA TRP A 112 8.04 -3.91 1.72
C TRP A 112 7.52 -5.31 2.05
N ALA A 113 6.25 -5.44 2.40
CA ALA A 113 5.65 -6.73 2.70
C ALA A 113 5.68 -7.72 1.52
N MET A 114 5.74 -7.23 0.27
CA MET A 114 5.90 -8.11 -0.91
C MET A 114 7.27 -8.79 -0.95
N CYS A 115 8.28 -8.19 -0.34
CA CYS A 115 9.61 -8.78 -0.22
C CYS A 115 9.68 -9.82 0.91
N GLU A 116 8.83 -9.68 1.94
CA GLU A 116 8.86 -10.50 3.16
C GLU A 116 8.02 -11.78 3.05
N THR A 117 7.10 -11.85 2.11
CA THR A 117 6.15 -12.97 2.02
C THR A 117 5.52 -13.11 0.64
N ASP A 118 5.17 -14.35 0.31
CA ASP A 118 4.49 -14.74 -0.94
C ASP A 118 2.96 -14.76 -0.83
N VAL A 119 2.39 -14.54 0.37
CA VAL A 119 0.95 -14.68 0.60
C VAL A 119 0.09 -13.65 -0.13
N PHE A 120 0.68 -12.54 -0.57
CA PHE A 120 0.00 -11.48 -1.31
C PHE A 120 0.29 -11.58 -2.80
N ALA A 121 -0.74 -11.42 -3.63
CA ALA A 121 -0.63 -11.41 -5.08
C ALA A 121 -0.05 -10.10 -5.63
N GLY A 122 -0.04 -9.04 -4.83
CA GLY A 122 0.52 -7.76 -5.21
C GLY A 122 0.17 -6.63 -4.24
N ALA A 123 0.51 -5.41 -4.64
CA ALA A 123 0.36 -4.22 -3.80
C ALA A 123 -0.13 -2.98 -4.54
N GLY A 124 -0.82 -2.10 -3.81
CA GLY A 124 -1.13 -0.73 -4.20
C GLY A 124 -0.42 0.28 -3.30
N SER A 125 0.64 0.91 -3.80
CA SER A 125 1.39 1.96 -3.11
C SER A 125 0.98 3.34 -3.64
N CYS A 126 0.06 4.00 -2.94
CA CYS A 126 -0.42 5.33 -3.30
C CYS A 126 0.37 6.39 -2.54
N SER A 127 1.11 7.25 -3.27
CA SER A 127 2.00 8.24 -2.64
C SER A 127 2.87 7.64 -1.54
N GLY A 128 3.35 6.40 -1.78
CA GLY A 128 4.13 5.65 -0.81
C GLY A 128 5.38 6.40 -0.38
N SER A 129 5.75 6.32 0.89
CA SER A 129 6.93 6.98 1.47
C SER A 129 8.23 6.32 1.01
N LEU A 130 8.43 6.19 -0.33
CA LEU A 130 9.56 5.47 -0.92
C LEU A 130 10.90 6.21 -0.76
N TRP A 131 10.86 7.42 -0.21
CA TRP A 131 12.02 8.16 0.28
C TRP A 131 12.63 7.55 1.56
N TYR A 132 11.96 6.56 2.17
CA TYR A 132 12.41 5.94 3.43
C TYR A 132 13.85 5.41 3.29
N PRO A 133 14.75 5.70 4.26
CA PRO A 133 16.15 5.35 4.14
C PRO A 133 16.38 3.87 3.88
N GLN A 134 17.27 3.57 2.94
CA GLN A 134 17.67 2.22 2.54
C GLN A 134 16.57 1.37 1.86
N PHE A 135 15.36 1.91 1.58
CA PHE A 135 14.30 1.11 0.96
C PHE A 135 14.64 0.66 -0.47
N VAL A 136 15.18 1.54 -1.30
CA VAL A 136 15.57 1.18 -2.69
C VAL A 136 16.70 0.14 -2.74
N PRO A 137 17.81 0.28 -1.97
CA PRO A 137 18.79 -0.79 -1.82
C PRO A 137 18.19 -2.12 -1.35
N TYR A 138 17.37 -2.08 -0.30
CA TYR A 138 16.68 -3.26 0.21
C TYR A 138 15.83 -3.94 -0.88
N LEU A 139 15.01 -3.18 -1.60
CA LEU A 139 14.19 -3.71 -2.70
C LEU A 139 15.06 -4.35 -3.79
N THR A 140 16.21 -3.76 -4.11
CA THR A 140 17.14 -4.29 -5.12
C THR A 140 17.65 -5.68 -4.74
N GLU A 141 17.92 -5.91 -3.46
CA GLU A 141 18.38 -7.20 -2.94
C GLU A 141 17.26 -8.26 -2.90
N HIS A 142 15.97 -7.82 -2.91
CA HIS A 142 14.78 -8.69 -2.76
C HIS A 142 13.90 -8.74 -4.03
N LEU A 143 14.46 -8.47 -5.20
CA LEU A 143 13.67 -8.51 -6.45
C LEU A 143 13.14 -9.89 -6.79
N ASN A 144 13.81 -10.96 -6.36
CA ASN A 144 13.35 -12.32 -6.59
C ASN A 144 12.08 -12.65 -5.81
N GLU A 145 12.00 -12.19 -4.56
CA GLU A 145 10.87 -12.43 -3.64
C GLU A 145 9.59 -11.71 -4.10
N ILE A 146 9.75 -10.53 -4.71
CA ILE A 146 8.63 -9.74 -5.22
C ILE A 146 8.26 -10.08 -6.67
N SER A 147 9.05 -10.90 -7.36
CA SER A 147 8.88 -11.23 -8.77
C SER A 147 7.49 -11.83 -9.08
N GLY A 148 6.93 -11.47 -10.24
CA GLY A 148 5.64 -11.94 -10.72
C GLY A 148 4.43 -11.27 -10.08
N LYS A 149 4.60 -10.40 -9.10
CA LYS A 149 3.49 -9.71 -8.42
C LYS A 149 2.93 -8.55 -9.26
N ARG A 150 1.67 -8.20 -8.97
CA ARG A 150 0.96 -7.09 -9.61
C ARG A 150 1.03 -5.86 -8.73
N ILE A 151 1.69 -4.79 -9.19
CA ILE A 151 2.04 -3.63 -8.38
C ILE A 151 1.50 -2.33 -8.99
N TYR A 152 0.69 -1.61 -8.23
CA TYR A 152 0.31 -0.24 -8.55
C TYR A 152 1.11 0.76 -7.73
N ILE A 153 1.69 1.75 -8.38
CA ILE A 153 2.40 2.86 -7.72
C ILE A 153 1.84 4.18 -8.23
N SER A 154 1.59 5.11 -7.34
CA SER A 154 1.26 6.47 -7.74
C SER A 154 1.95 7.52 -6.88
N LEU A 155 2.15 8.71 -7.47
CA LEU A 155 2.76 9.86 -6.82
C LEU A 155 2.03 11.14 -7.24
N GLY A 156 2.01 12.16 -6.39
CA GLY A 156 1.60 13.51 -6.76
C GLY A 156 2.76 14.29 -7.34
N GLY A 157 2.53 14.97 -8.47
CA GLY A 157 3.60 15.70 -9.19
C GLY A 157 4.24 16.86 -8.42
N LYS A 158 3.68 17.24 -7.26
CA LYS A 158 4.23 18.32 -6.41
C LYS A 158 4.75 17.79 -5.06
N GLU A 159 4.82 16.47 -4.84
CA GLU A 159 5.22 15.91 -3.53
C GLU A 159 6.69 16.17 -3.20
N ALA A 160 7.56 16.22 -4.21
CA ALA A 160 8.96 16.58 -4.01
C ALA A 160 9.19 18.07 -3.65
N ASN A 161 8.16 18.92 -3.77
CA ASN A 161 8.25 20.34 -3.42
C ASN A 161 8.11 20.53 -1.89
N THR A 162 9.08 20.06 -1.15
CA THR A 162 9.17 20.18 0.31
C THR A 162 10.53 20.68 0.74
N LYS A 163 10.63 21.26 1.94
CA LYS A 163 11.88 21.69 2.56
C LYS A 163 12.65 20.54 3.23
N ASP A 164 11.97 19.44 3.52
CA ASP A 164 12.59 18.26 4.07
C ASP A 164 13.47 17.60 3.01
N GLN A 165 14.76 17.46 3.30
CA GLN A 165 15.76 16.95 2.37
C GLN A 165 15.50 15.50 1.96
N LEU A 166 15.05 14.68 2.90
CA LEU A 166 14.78 13.27 2.67
C LEU A 166 13.50 13.10 1.84
N MET A 167 12.42 13.75 2.26
CA MET A 167 11.13 13.69 1.55
C MET A 167 11.20 14.32 0.16
N SER A 168 12.09 15.29 -0.09
CA SER A 168 12.27 15.91 -1.42
C SER A 168 12.77 14.91 -2.47
N THR A 169 13.39 13.80 -2.06
CA THR A 169 13.86 12.74 -2.94
C THR A 169 12.75 11.81 -3.47
N ILE A 170 11.51 11.99 -2.99
CA ILE A 170 10.40 11.06 -3.28
C ILE A 170 10.19 10.78 -4.77
N ALA A 171 10.33 11.80 -5.62
CA ALA A 171 10.12 11.63 -7.06
C ALA A 171 11.19 10.72 -7.70
N ASP A 172 12.45 10.88 -7.29
CA ASP A 172 13.57 10.08 -7.79
C ASP A 172 13.48 8.64 -7.23
N ARG A 173 13.24 8.48 -5.92
CA ARG A 173 13.10 7.17 -5.28
C ARG A 173 11.90 6.39 -5.84
N THR A 174 10.78 7.08 -6.12
CA THR A 174 9.64 6.42 -6.76
C THR A 174 9.98 5.94 -8.17
N ARG A 175 10.70 6.76 -8.95
CA ARG A 175 11.14 6.39 -10.31
C ARG A 175 12.09 5.19 -10.27
N GLU A 176 13.10 5.20 -9.41
CA GLU A 176 14.02 4.10 -9.20
C GLU A 176 13.27 2.81 -8.82
N THR A 177 12.35 2.88 -7.86
CA THR A 177 11.50 1.74 -7.46
C THR A 177 10.69 1.19 -8.63
N VAL A 178 10.06 2.06 -9.43
CA VAL A 178 9.27 1.64 -10.60
C VAL A 178 10.14 0.94 -11.64
N GLU A 179 11.33 1.47 -11.94
CA GLU A 179 12.22 0.86 -12.94
C GLU A 179 12.79 -0.49 -12.46
N LEU A 180 13.05 -0.65 -11.16
CA LEU A 180 13.44 -1.93 -10.58
C LEU A 180 12.30 -2.96 -10.71
N LEU A 181 11.10 -2.61 -10.28
CA LEU A 181 9.96 -3.52 -10.26
C LEU A 181 9.48 -3.92 -11.66
N LYS A 182 9.59 -3.05 -12.66
CA LYS A 182 9.27 -3.39 -14.07
C LYS A 182 10.11 -4.52 -14.64
N GLN A 183 11.25 -4.82 -14.05
CA GLN A 183 12.11 -5.92 -14.51
C GLN A 183 11.51 -7.29 -14.19
N CYS A 184 10.64 -7.38 -13.17
CA CYS A 184 10.15 -8.65 -12.66
C CYS A 184 8.66 -8.69 -12.29
N CYS A 185 7.92 -7.56 -12.36
CA CYS A 185 6.53 -7.43 -11.93
C CYS A 185 5.63 -6.84 -13.03
N ASP A 186 4.31 -7.05 -12.91
CA ASP A 186 3.30 -6.28 -13.65
C ASP A 186 3.08 -4.93 -12.94
N VAL A 187 3.71 -3.87 -13.45
CA VAL A 187 3.74 -2.56 -12.80
C VAL A 187 2.95 -1.52 -13.55
N LYS A 188 2.02 -0.86 -12.87
CA LYS A 188 1.40 0.40 -13.32
C LYS A 188 1.86 1.56 -12.45
N TYR A 189 2.46 2.58 -13.08
CA TYR A 189 2.82 3.83 -12.43
C TYR A 189 1.97 4.98 -12.94
N GLU A 190 1.44 5.79 -12.02
CA GLU A 190 0.68 7.00 -12.37
C GLU A 190 1.17 8.24 -11.60
N LEU A 191 1.48 9.30 -12.35
CA LEU A 191 1.72 10.62 -11.78
C LEU A 191 0.39 11.39 -11.72
N ASN A 192 -0.01 11.80 -10.53
CA ASN A 192 -1.27 12.52 -10.29
C ASN A 192 -1.03 14.03 -10.10
N PRO A 193 -2.01 14.89 -10.39
CA PRO A 193 -1.94 16.30 -10.04
C PRO A 193 -1.82 16.52 -8.53
N GLY A 194 -1.18 17.61 -8.12
CA GLY A 194 -1.12 18.07 -6.73
C GLY A 194 -0.01 17.46 -5.88
N GLY A 195 -0.03 17.80 -4.61
CA GLY A 195 0.91 17.31 -3.59
C GLY A 195 0.40 16.05 -2.88
N HIS A 196 1.06 15.74 -1.75
CA HIS A 196 0.83 14.51 -0.98
C HIS A 196 -0.63 14.30 -0.54
N PHE A 197 -1.31 15.36 -0.11
CA PHE A 197 -2.68 15.28 0.40
C PHE A 197 -3.77 15.55 -0.66
N ALA A 198 -3.40 15.62 -1.94
CA ALA A 198 -4.36 15.88 -2.99
C ALA A 198 -5.08 14.57 -3.42
N ASP A 199 -6.38 14.54 -3.20
CA ASP A 199 -7.28 13.46 -3.65
C ASP A 199 -6.84 12.02 -3.29
N PRO A 200 -6.55 11.68 -2.02
CA PRO A 200 -6.12 10.33 -1.66
C PRO A 200 -7.10 9.24 -2.11
N GLY A 201 -8.39 9.47 -1.95
CA GLY A 201 -9.43 8.53 -2.35
C GLY A 201 -9.43 8.22 -3.86
N LYS A 202 -9.12 9.20 -4.70
CA LYS A 202 -8.99 8.97 -6.15
C LYS A 202 -7.76 8.10 -6.48
N ARG A 203 -6.65 8.30 -5.79
CA ARG A 203 -5.43 7.51 -6.00
C ARG A 203 -5.64 6.06 -5.56
N LEU A 204 -6.29 5.85 -4.41
CA LEU A 204 -6.66 4.53 -3.91
C LEU A 204 -7.66 3.83 -4.86
N ALA A 205 -8.66 4.54 -5.37
CA ALA A 205 -9.59 3.99 -6.35
C ALA A 205 -8.90 3.49 -7.63
N LYS A 206 -7.89 4.22 -8.11
CA LYS A 206 -7.09 3.78 -9.27
C LYS A 206 -6.28 2.51 -8.96
N ALA A 207 -5.74 2.39 -7.74
CA ALA A 207 -5.09 1.17 -7.30
C ALA A 207 -6.07 -0.01 -7.30
N VAL A 208 -7.28 0.14 -6.74
CA VAL A 208 -8.32 -0.89 -6.76
C VAL A 208 -8.65 -1.31 -8.19
N ARG A 209 -8.89 -0.36 -9.10
CA ARG A 209 -9.19 -0.67 -10.52
C ARG A 209 -8.06 -1.44 -11.19
N PHE A 210 -6.81 -1.06 -10.96
CA PHE A 210 -5.68 -1.83 -11.49
C PHE A 210 -5.65 -3.25 -10.90
N ILE A 211 -5.79 -3.39 -9.59
CA ILE A 211 -5.79 -4.68 -8.89
C ILE A 211 -6.90 -5.60 -9.42
N THR A 212 -8.10 -5.07 -9.69
CA THR A 212 -9.24 -5.84 -10.22
C THR A 212 -9.13 -6.17 -11.72
N GLY A 213 -8.13 -5.64 -12.40
CA GLY A 213 -7.92 -5.87 -13.84
C GLY A 213 -8.72 -4.94 -14.75
N GLU A 214 -9.38 -3.90 -14.22
CA GLU A 214 -10.08 -2.92 -15.02
C GLU A 214 -9.13 -1.83 -15.54
N THR A 215 -8.93 -1.80 -16.84
CA THR A 215 -7.99 -0.91 -17.55
C THR A 215 -8.67 0.29 -18.23
N ARG A 216 -9.87 0.70 -17.79
CA ARG A 216 -10.54 1.88 -18.37
C ARG A 216 -10.20 3.17 -17.64
#